data_4471ef3c37eec658acb62eac0aa123cf
#
_entry.id   4471ef3c37eec658acb62eac0aa123cf
#
_cell.length_a   1.000
_cell.length_b   1.000
_cell.length_c   1.000
_cell.angle_alpha   90.00
_cell.angle_beta   90.00
_cell.angle_gamma   90.00
#
_symmetry.space_group_name_H-M   'P 1'
#
loop_
_entity.id
_entity.type
_entity.pdbx_description
1 polymer ?
#
loop_
_entity_poly.entity_id
_entity_poly.type
_entity_poly.pdbx_seq_one_letter_code
_entity_poly.pdbx_strand_id
1 'polypeptide(L)'
;QYSPTSEQKKVTKSSPLGSIDYPFNPAALALGADATFVARTMDRDPKHLQEMLLRSAHHKGASFLEIYQNCNIFNDGTFEIFTDKKSKPEETIFLEQGQPLVFGTEKNKGIRLDGLQPQVVELKDDVSVNDLWIHDEKDFYKAQILTRIFEDAKNPEHHFPRPFGVFYETERPCYEDIMANQISEAKAKSTADLDRLLRGKEVWVIKE
;
A
#
# COMPACT_ATOMS: atom_id res chain seq x y z
N GLN A 1 0.16 2.18 25.78
CA GLN A 1 0.20 3.18 24.71
C GLN A 1 -0.35 2.55 23.43
N TYR A 2 -1.20 3.27 22.70
CA TYR A 2 -1.66 2.87 21.37
C TYR A 2 -1.01 3.75 20.30
N SER A 3 -1.02 3.27 19.05
CA SER A 3 -0.51 3.99 17.87
C SER A 3 -1.66 4.56 17.03
N PRO A 4 -1.41 5.47 16.08
CA PRO A 4 -2.45 5.97 15.16
C PRO A 4 -3.15 4.87 14.35
N THR A 5 -2.52 3.71 14.17
CA THR A 5 -3.07 2.56 13.43
C THR A 5 -3.74 1.51 14.34
N SER A 6 -3.76 1.73 15.66
CA SER A 6 -4.43 0.81 16.59
C SER A 6 -5.95 0.83 16.43
N GLU A 7 -6.58 -0.29 16.69
CA GLU A 7 -8.02 -0.44 16.63
C GLU A 7 -8.73 0.53 17.56
N GLN A 8 -9.89 1.01 17.16
CA GLN A 8 -10.75 1.79 18.03
C GLN A 8 -11.15 0.97 19.27
N LYS A 9 -11.29 1.62 20.40
CA LYS A 9 -11.58 1.01 21.72
C LYS A 9 -10.46 0.10 22.24
N LYS A 10 -9.24 0.18 21.69
CA LYS A 10 -8.08 -0.55 22.22
C LYS A 10 -7.78 -0.10 23.64
N VAL A 11 -7.91 -1.03 24.58
CA VAL A 11 -7.58 -0.78 26.00
C VAL A 11 -6.08 -0.90 26.20
N THR A 12 -5.48 0.14 26.75
CA THR A 12 -4.05 0.18 27.12
C THR A 12 -3.88 0.87 28.48
N LYS A 13 -2.68 0.82 29.05
CA LYS A 13 -2.39 1.52 30.32
C LYS A 13 -2.65 3.03 30.26
N SER A 14 -2.42 3.65 29.08
CA SER A 14 -2.67 5.08 28.86
C SER A 14 -4.10 5.40 28.43
N SER A 15 -4.88 4.40 28.06
CA SER A 15 -6.27 4.53 27.63
C SER A 15 -7.12 3.42 28.24
N PRO A 16 -7.38 3.49 29.56
CA PRO A 16 -8.04 2.40 30.30
C PRO A 16 -9.51 2.19 29.91
N LEU A 17 -10.15 3.19 29.29
CA LEU A 17 -11.52 3.10 28.76
C LEU A 17 -11.53 2.80 27.25
N GLY A 18 -10.37 2.53 26.65
CA GLY A 18 -10.18 2.30 25.22
C GLY A 18 -9.84 3.57 24.44
N SER A 19 -9.18 3.39 23.30
CA SER A 19 -8.86 4.48 22.36
C SER A 19 -10.14 4.99 21.69
N ILE A 20 -10.23 6.30 21.50
CA ILE A 20 -11.39 6.96 20.85
C ILE A 20 -11.13 7.30 19.39
N ASP A 21 -9.84 7.29 18.98
CA ASP A 21 -9.43 7.64 17.63
C ASP A 21 -9.82 6.55 16.64
N TYR A 22 -10.17 6.97 15.42
CA TYR A 22 -10.32 6.03 14.32
C TYR A 22 -8.94 5.62 13.80
N PRO A 23 -8.75 4.33 13.44
CA PRO A 23 -7.50 3.85 12.90
C PRO A 23 -7.10 4.62 11.64
N PHE A 24 -5.87 5.09 11.62
CA PHE A 24 -5.27 5.69 10.43
C PHE A 24 -5.02 4.62 9.36
N ASN A 25 -5.30 4.95 8.10
CA ASN A 25 -5.11 4.04 6.96
C ASN A 25 -3.87 4.43 6.14
N PRO A 26 -2.69 3.83 6.41
CA PRO A 26 -1.45 4.20 5.75
C PRO A 26 -1.44 3.92 4.24
N ALA A 27 -2.04 2.79 3.81
CA ALA A 27 -2.12 2.43 2.39
C ALA A 27 -2.96 3.44 1.59
N ALA A 28 -4.10 3.91 2.16
CA ALA A 28 -4.91 4.94 1.51
C ALA A 28 -4.18 6.29 1.42
N LEU A 29 -3.37 6.65 2.44
CA LEU A 29 -2.54 7.85 2.38
C LEU A 29 -1.46 7.72 1.31
N ALA A 30 -0.78 6.57 1.22
CA ALA A 30 0.25 6.33 0.22
C ALA A 30 -0.30 6.48 -1.20
N LEU A 31 -1.47 5.91 -1.48
CA LEU A 31 -2.16 6.12 -2.77
C LEU A 31 -2.54 7.58 -2.98
N GLY A 32 -3.06 8.26 -1.94
CA GLY A 32 -3.41 9.69 -2.01
C GLY A 32 -2.20 10.61 -2.19
N ALA A 33 -1.01 10.14 -1.87
CA ALA A 33 0.28 10.81 -2.13
C ALA A 33 0.94 10.37 -3.45
N ASP A 34 0.19 9.71 -4.34
CA ASP A 34 0.65 9.22 -5.63
C ASP A 34 1.84 8.25 -5.56
N ALA A 35 1.90 7.40 -4.51
CA ALA A 35 2.83 6.28 -4.49
C ALA A 35 2.54 5.34 -5.67
N THR A 36 3.60 4.88 -6.33
CA THR A 36 3.50 4.08 -7.55
C THR A 36 3.55 2.58 -7.31
N PHE A 37 3.88 2.16 -6.10
CA PHE A 37 3.75 0.81 -5.60
C PHE A 37 3.17 0.86 -4.18
N VAL A 38 2.03 0.22 -3.97
CA VAL A 38 1.40 0.11 -2.65
C VAL A 38 1.00 -1.32 -2.40
N ALA A 39 1.52 -1.92 -1.33
CA ALA A 39 1.26 -3.31 -0.99
C ALA A 39 1.11 -3.50 0.53
N ARG A 40 0.51 -4.64 0.92
CA ARG A 40 0.40 -5.07 2.31
C ARG A 40 0.79 -6.53 2.45
N THR A 41 1.49 -6.84 3.55
CA THR A 41 1.89 -8.19 3.92
C THR A 41 1.88 -8.38 5.44
N MET A 42 2.29 -9.54 5.92
CA MET A 42 2.37 -9.86 7.34
C MET A 42 3.67 -10.63 7.66
N ASP A 43 4.17 -10.47 8.87
CA ASP A 43 5.39 -11.13 9.36
C ASP A 43 5.27 -12.67 9.46
N ARG A 44 4.06 -13.15 9.68
CA ARG A 44 3.76 -14.59 9.86
C ARG A 44 3.59 -15.35 8.55
N ASP A 45 3.75 -14.70 7.40
CA ASP A 45 3.81 -15.32 6.08
C ASP A 45 5.14 -15.00 5.39
N PRO A 46 6.24 -15.72 5.73
CA PRO A 46 7.58 -15.39 5.25
C PRO A 46 7.73 -15.40 3.73
N LYS A 47 6.99 -16.28 3.05
CA LYS A 47 7.04 -16.39 1.58
C LYS A 47 6.43 -15.14 0.93
N HIS A 48 5.22 -14.79 1.34
CA HIS A 48 4.53 -13.60 0.84
C HIS A 48 5.28 -12.32 1.24
N LEU A 49 5.83 -12.26 2.46
CA LEU A 49 6.66 -11.13 2.90
C LEU A 49 7.91 -10.97 2.01
N GLN A 50 8.63 -12.05 1.74
CA GLN A 50 9.80 -12.02 0.86
C GLN A 50 9.44 -11.54 -0.55
N GLU A 51 8.35 -12.04 -1.12
CA GLU A 51 7.87 -11.63 -2.44
C GLU A 51 7.56 -10.13 -2.48
N MET A 52 6.79 -9.62 -1.51
CA MET A 52 6.41 -8.20 -1.45
C MET A 52 7.64 -7.29 -1.24
N LEU A 53 8.60 -7.72 -0.42
CA LEU A 53 9.87 -7.00 -0.24
C LEU A 53 10.67 -6.93 -1.53
N LEU A 54 10.79 -8.04 -2.26
CA LEU A 54 11.52 -8.07 -3.53
C LEU A 54 10.83 -7.21 -4.60
N ARG A 55 9.51 -7.30 -4.74
CA ARG A 55 8.75 -6.46 -5.67
C ARG A 55 8.93 -4.98 -5.32
N SER A 56 8.78 -4.62 -4.04
CA SER A 56 8.98 -3.23 -3.57
C SER A 56 10.39 -2.72 -3.85
N ALA A 57 11.43 -3.55 -3.65
CA ALA A 57 12.83 -3.18 -3.87
C ALA A 57 13.19 -3.02 -5.36
N HIS A 58 12.57 -3.78 -6.26
CA HIS A 58 12.80 -3.69 -7.70
C HIS A 58 11.96 -2.64 -8.39
N HIS A 59 10.93 -2.14 -7.72
CA HIS A 59 10.01 -1.16 -8.30
C HIS A 59 10.72 0.16 -8.63
N LYS A 60 10.39 0.74 -9.80
CA LYS A 60 10.84 2.06 -10.23
C LYS A 60 9.77 3.10 -9.91
N GLY A 61 10.05 3.96 -8.92
CA GLY A 61 9.13 4.97 -8.43
C GLY A 61 9.11 5.07 -6.90
N ALA A 62 7.97 5.45 -6.32
CA ALA A 62 7.77 5.54 -4.88
C ALA A 62 7.06 4.29 -4.36
N SER A 63 7.75 3.47 -3.56
CA SER A 63 7.22 2.25 -2.96
C SER A 63 6.76 2.46 -1.52
N PHE A 64 5.56 1.96 -1.22
CA PHE A 64 5.03 1.84 0.14
C PHE A 64 4.62 0.39 0.40
N LEU A 65 5.24 -0.25 1.38
CA LEU A 65 4.91 -1.59 1.83
C LEU A 65 4.50 -1.57 3.30
N GLU A 66 3.24 -1.90 3.58
CA GLU A 66 2.72 -2.05 4.93
C GLU A 66 2.91 -3.49 5.40
N ILE A 67 3.59 -3.68 6.54
CA ILE A 67 3.86 -4.99 7.12
C ILE A 67 3.14 -5.11 8.46
N TYR A 68 2.15 -6.00 8.56
CA TYR A 68 1.52 -6.31 9.83
C TYR A 68 2.46 -7.17 10.66
N GLN A 69 2.96 -6.59 11.74
CA GLN A 69 3.92 -7.22 12.63
C GLN A 69 3.38 -7.28 14.06
N ASN A 70 3.43 -8.46 14.68
CA ASN A 70 3.10 -8.61 16.08
C ASN A 70 4.12 -7.92 16.98
N CYS A 71 3.64 -7.24 18.01
CA CYS A 71 4.49 -6.62 19.02
C CYS A 71 4.19 -7.20 20.40
N ASN A 72 5.02 -8.12 20.88
CA ASN A 72 4.85 -8.82 22.15
C ASN A 72 4.82 -7.89 23.38
N ILE A 73 5.29 -6.65 23.23
CA ILE A 73 5.39 -5.69 24.35
C ILE A 73 4.19 -4.74 24.38
N PHE A 74 3.82 -4.18 23.24
CA PHE A 74 2.84 -3.10 23.18
C PHE A 74 1.48 -3.52 22.63
N ASN A 75 1.43 -4.54 21.76
CA ASN A 75 0.22 -4.95 21.08
C ASN A 75 0.26 -6.43 20.67
N ASP A 76 0.43 -7.30 21.67
CA ASP A 76 0.50 -8.73 21.44
C ASP A 76 -0.86 -9.29 21.00
N GLY A 77 -0.81 -10.20 20.03
CA GLY A 77 -1.98 -10.88 19.48
C GLY A 77 -2.86 -10.04 18.54
N THR A 78 -2.51 -8.78 18.28
CA THR A 78 -3.37 -7.87 17.48
C THR A 78 -3.68 -8.38 16.08
N PHE A 79 -2.77 -9.15 15.47
CA PHE A 79 -2.94 -9.68 14.12
C PHE A 79 -3.22 -11.19 14.09
N GLU A 80 -3.52 -11.81 15.24
CA GLU A 80 -3.79 -13.26 15.30
C GLU A 80 -4.96 -13.66 14.39
N ILE A 81 -5.99 -12.83 14.29
CA ILE A 81 -7.14 -13.05 13.43
C ILE A 81 -6.75 -13.27 11.95
N PHE A 82 -5.67 -12.64 11.48
CA PHE A 82 -5.17 -12.77 10.10
C PHE A 82 -4.10 -13.86 9.95
N THR A 83 -3.61 -14.44 11.05
CA THR A 83 -2.47 -15.36 11.05
C THR A 83 -2.80 -16.75 11.57
N ASP A 84 -3.84 -16.91 12.40
CA ASP A 84 -4.30 -18.20 12.88
C ASP A 84 -4.93 -19.00 11.73
N LYS A 85 -4.62 -20.29 11.66
CA LYS A 85 -5.05 -21.17 10.57
C LYS A 85 -6.58 -21.29 10.44
N LYS A 86 -7.33 -21.07 11.52
CA LYS A 86 -8.80 -21.20 11.50
C LYS A 86 -9.47 -19.94 11.00
N SER A 87 -8.97 -18.77 11.41
CA SER A 87 -9.55 -17.46 11.06
C SER A 87 -8.99 -16.88 9.76
N LYS A 88 -7.69 -17.11 9.45
CA LYS A 88 -7.04 -16.55 8.28
C LYS A 88 -7.85 -16.70 6.97
N PRO A 89 -8.43 -17.86 6.62
CA PRO A 89 -9.16 -17.99 5.36
C PRO A 89 -10.42 -17.11 5.27
N GLU A 90 -11.08 -16.83 6.41
CA GLU A 90 -12.29 -16.00 6.47
C GLU A 90 -11.97 -14.50 6.57
N GLU A 91 -10.84 -14.18 7.19
CA GLU A 91 -10.46 -12.81 7.56
C GLU A 91 -9.47 -12.16 6.60
N THR A 92 -8.91 -12.93 5.65
CA THR A 92 -7.94 -12.43 4.68
C THR A 92 -8.34 -12.74 3.24
N ILE A 93 -7.94 -11.84 2.34
CA ILE A 93 -7.98 -12.07 0.90
C ILE A 93 -6.63 -11.69 0.30
N PHE A 94 -6.04 -12.63 -0.46
CA PHE A 94 -4.77 -12.39 -1.14
C PHE A 94 -5.03 -11.89 -2.56
N LEU A 95 -4.42 -10.75 -2.86
CA LEU A 95 -4.56 -10.07 -4.15
C LEU A 95 -3.54 -10.67 -5.13
N GLU A 96 -4.02 -11.21 -6.24
CA GLU A 96 -3.19 -11.72 -7.33
C GLU A 96 -3.64 -11.08 -8.65
N GLN A 97 -2.69 -10.59 -9.45
CA GLN A 97 -2.99 -9.93 -10.72
C GLN A 97 -3.84 -10.81 -11.62
N GLY A 98 -4.95 -10.27 -12.10
CA GLY A 98 -5.86 -10.96 -13.02
C GLY A 98 -6.73 -12.04 -12.39
N GLN A 99 -6.67 -12.24 -11.06
CA GLN A 99 -7.49 -13.23 -10.36
C GLN A 99 -8.73 -12.60 -9.74
N PRO A 100 -9.83 -13.38 -9.66
CA PRO A 100 -11.03 -12.96 -8.95
C PRO A 100 -10.79 -12.90 -7.44
N LEU A 101 -11.41 -11.94 -6.78
CA LEU A 101 -11.33 -11.77 -5.33
C LEU A 101 -12.17 -12.85 -4.62
N VAL A 102 -11.55 -13.99 -4.33
CA VAL A 102 -12.14 -15.17 -3.66
C VAL A 102 -11.51 -15.37 -2.30
N PHE A 103 -12.30 -15.70 -1.29
CA PHE A 103 -11.83 -15.99 0.06
C PHE A 103 -12.74 -17.01 0.76
N GLY A 104 -12.47 -17.30 2.03
CA GLY A 104 -13.20 -18.27 2.84
C GLY A 104 -12.53 -19.65 2.84
N THR A 105 -12.82 -20.44 3.88
CA THR A 105 -12.23 -21.76 4.10
C THR A 105 -12.50 -22.71 2.92
N GLU A 106 -13.72 -22.66 2.38
CA GLU A 106 -14.13 -23.47 1.23
C GLU A 106 -13.95 -22.71 -0.11
N LYS A 107 -13.35 -21.51 -0.10
CA LYS A 107 -13.27 -20.62 -1.27
C LYS A 107 -14.63 -20.37 -1.93
N ASN A 108 -15.65 -20.29 -1.11
CA ASN A 108 -17.05 -20.15 -1.50
C ASN A 108 -17.59 -18.74 -1.34
N LYS A 109 -16.73 -17.78 -1.02
CA LYS A 109 -17.05 -16.36 -0.89
C LYS A 109 -16.19 -15.53 -1.84
N GLY A 110 -16.74 -14.42 -2.30
CA GLY A 110 -16.00 -13.50 -3.14
C GLY A 110 -16.46 -12.06 -2.96
N ILE A 111 -15.72 -11.15 -3.57
CA ILE A 111 -16.07 -9.74 -3.59
C ILE A 111 -16.52 -9.36 -4.99
N ARG A 112 -17.72 -8.77 -5.09
CA ARG A 112 -18.27 -8.18 -6.29
C ARG A 112 -18.39 -6.67 -6.12
N LEU A 113 -18.32 -5.91 -7.21
CA LEU A 113 -18.63 -4.49 -7.22
C LEU A 113 -20.06 -4.27 -7.72
N ASP A 114 -20.84 -3.51 -6.96
CA ASP A 114 -22.09 -2.91 -7.39
C ASP A 114 -21.84 -1.41 -7.58
N GLY A 115 -21.59 -1.02 -8.82
CA GLY A 115 -21.02 0.28 -9.13
C GLY A 115 -19.64 0.43 -8.49
N LEU A 116 -19.49 1.32 -7.48
CA LEU A 116 -18.26 1.51 -6.71
C LEU A 116 -18.31 0.87 -5.32
N GLN A 117 -19.40 0.20 -4.98
CA GLN A 117 -19.57 -0.41 -3.66
C GLN A 117 -19.18 -1.88 -3.69
N PRO A 118 -18.16 -2.30 -2.89
CA PRO A 118 -17.84 -3.69 -2.74
C PRO A 118 -18.92 -4.41 -1.94
N GLN A 119 -19.22 -5.63 -2.34
CA GLN A 119 -20.18 -6.52 -1.69
C GLN A 119 -19.55 -7.90 -1.52
N VAL A 120 -19.69 -8.48 -0.34
CA VAL A 120 -19.37 -9.89 -0.12
C VAL A 120 -20.54 -10.72 -0.65
N VAL A 121 -20.24 -11.71 -1.49
CA VAL A 121 -21.22 -12.63 -2.06
C VAL A 121 -20.78 -14.08 -1.81
N GLU A 122 -21.76 -14.97 -1.62
CA GLU A 122 -21.51 -16.40 -1.59
C GLU A 122 -21.60 -16.95 -3.02
N LEU A 123 -20.63 -17.81 -3.38
CA LEU A 123 -20.62 -18.52 -4.65
C LEU A 123 -21.61 -19.70 -4.56
N LYS A 124 -22.75 -19.55 -5.21
CA LYS A 124 -23.84 -20.53 -5.32
C LYS A 124 -24.31 -20.57 -6.75
N ASP A 125 -25.41 -21.33 -7.01
CA ASP A 125 -25.93 -21.61 -8.34
C ASP A 125 -26.20 -20.36 -9.21
N ASP A 126 -26.49 -19.23 -8.59
CA ASP A 126 -26.83 -17.95 -9.23
C ASP A 126 -25.68 -16.92 -9.25
N VAL A 127 -24.56 -17.21 -8.56
CA VAL A 127 -23.38 -16.32 -8.51
C VAL A 127 -22.12 -17.14 -8.80
N SER A 128 -21.51 -16.87 -9.94
CA SER A 128 -20.29 -17.53 -10.40
C SER A 128 -19.03 -16.71 -10.11
N VAL A 129 -17.88 -17.35 -10.22
CA VAL A 129 -16.56 -16.67 -10.11
C VAL A 129 -16.41 -15.57 -11.16
N ASN A 130 -17.10 -15.66 -12.31
CA ASN A 130 -17.05 -14.63 -13.36
C ASN A 130 -17.78 -13.33 -13.00
N ASP A 131 -18.63 -13.38 -11.98
CA ASP A 131 -19.36 -12.19 -11.49
C ASP A 131 -18.56 -11.39 -10.46
N LEU A 132 -17.41 -11.95 -10.03
CA LEU A 132 -16.56 -11.34 -9.03
C LEU A 132 -15.67 -10.24 -9.61
N TRP A 133 -15.22 -9.38 -8.72
CA TRP A 133 -14.20 -8.39 -9.02
C TRP A 133 -12.87 -9.07 -9.35
N ILE A 134 -12.39 -8.88 -10.59
CA ILE A 134 -11.05 -9.28 -11.01
C ILE A 134 -10.07 -8.20 -10.58
N HIS A 135 -9.04 -8.62 -9.84
CA HIS A 135 -8.00 -7.71 -9.37
C HIS A 135 -7.09 -7.26 -10.52
N ASP A 136 -6.86 -5.96 -10.61
CA ASP A 136 -5.89 -5.36 -11.53
C ASP A 136 -5.01 -4.37 -10.75
N GLU A 137 -3.74 -4.73 -10.62
CA GLU A 137 -2.74 -3.92 -9.91
C GLU A 137 -2.50 -2.55 -10.57
N LYS A 138 -2.94 -2.36 -11.82
CA LYS A 138 -2.80 -1.09 -12.55
C LYS A 138 -4.01 -0.17 -12.42
N ASP A 139 -5.10 -0.66 -11.86
CA ASP A 139 -6.32 0.12 -11.68
C ASP A 139 -6.26 0.96 -10.39
N PHE A 140 -5.83 2.22 -10.53
CA PHE A 140 -5.70 3.15 -9.42
C PHE A 140 -7.01 3.37 -8.64
N TYR A 141 -8.13 3.46 -9.34
CA TYR A 141 -9.43 3.72 -8.71
C TYR A 141 -9.91 2.53 -7.89
N LYS A 142 -9.75 1.33 -8.42
CA LYS A 142 -10.04 0.11 -7.66
C LYS A 142 -9.09 -0.09 -6.48
N ALA A 143 -7.82 0.28 -6.62
CA ALA A 143 -6.88 0.28 -5.50
C ALA A 143 -7.35 1.16 -4.34
N GLN A 144 -7.92 2.33 -4.61
CA GLN A 144 -8.51 3.21 -3.59
C GLN A 144 -9.66 2.52 -2.83
N ILE A 145 -10.50 1.77 -3.55
CA ILE A 145 -11.58 0.99 -2.93
C ILE A 145 -10.97 -0.13 -2.07
N LEU A 146 -10.00 -0.89 -2.60
CA LEU A 146 -9.36 -2.00 -1.89
C LEU A 146 -8.73 -1.59 -0.57
N THR A 147 -8.07 -0.43 -0.51
CA THR A 147 -7.48 0.05 0.75
C THR A 147 -8.51 0.35 1.83
N ARG A 148 -9.78 0.45 1.48
CA ARG A 148 -10.90 0.75 2.39
C ARG A 148 -11.80 -0.45 2.64
N ILE A 149 -11.55 -1.58 2.01
CA ILE A 149 -12.23 -2.85 2.26
C ILE A 149 -11.67 -3.43 3.56
N PHE A 150 -12.23 -3.06 4.64
CA PHE A 150 -12.12 -3.63 5.97
C PHE A 150 -13.13 -2.89 6.84
N GLU A 151 -13.48 -3.42 7.95
CA GLU A 151 -14.41 -2.88 8.94
C GLU A 151 -15.11 -1.55 8.57
N ASP A 152 -16.31 -1.63 8.06
CA ASP A 152 -17.18 -0.47 8.04
C ASP A 152 -17.71 -0.25 9.46
N ALA A 153 -17.10 0.69 10.18
CA ALA A 153 -17.55 1.06 11.52
C ALA A 153 -19.02 1.52 11.54
N LYS A 154 -19.60 1.85 10.38
CA LYS A 154 -20.99 2.24 10.21
C LYS A 154 -21.92 1.03 9.93
N ASN A 155 -21.35 -0.09 9.46
CA ASN A 155 -22.07 -1.31 9.13
C ASN A 155 -21.30 -2.54 9.65
N PRO A 156 -21.33 -2.80 10.95
CA PRO A 156 -20.60 -3.95 11.54
C PRO A 156 -21.10 -5.31 11.04
N GLU A 157 -22.25 -5.36 10.36
CA GLU A 157 -22.77 -6.57 9.70
C GLU A 157 -22.08 -6.85 8.35
N HIS A 158 -21.41 -5.86 7.76
CA HIS A 158 -20.63 -6.02 6.53
C HIS A 158 -19.18 -6.33 6.87
N HIS A 159 -18.93 -7.58 7.14
CA HIS A 159 -17.60 -8.08 7.41
C HIS A 159 -16.85 -8.34 6.08
N PHE A 160 -15.80 -7.56 5.83
CA PHE A 160 -14.91 -7.78 4.70
C PHE A 160 -13.58 -8.41 5.14
N PRO A 161 -13.02 -9.34 4.36
CA PRO A 161 -11.68 -9.85 4.62
C PRO A 161 -10.64 -8.75 4.39
N ARG A 162 -9.55 -8.77 5.17
CA ARG A 162 -8.44 -7.84 5.01
C ARG A 162 -7.64 -8.18 3.74
N PRO A 163 -7.46 -7.24 2.80
CA PRO A 163 -6.65 -7.48 1.61
C PRO A 163 -5.15 -7.48 1.91
N PHE A 164 -4.42 -8.47 1.37
CA PHE A 164 -2.98 -8.60 1.37
C PHE A 164 -2.48 -8.83 -0.06
N GLY A 165 -1.33 -8.27 -0.40
CA GLY A 165 -0.75 -8.28 -1.74
C GLY A 165 -0.55 -6.87 -2.27
N VAL A 166 -0.37 -6.75 -3.57
CA VAL A 166 -0.20 -5.46 -4.24
C VAL A 166 -1.55 -4.84 -4.55
N PHE A 167 -1.80 -3.66 -4.00
CA PHE A 167 -2.99 -2.87 -4.29
C PHE A 167 -2.86 -2.13 -5.62
N TYR A 168 -1.67 -1.57 -5.85
CA TYR A 168 -1.38 -0.75 -7.01
C TYR A 168 0.08 -0.82 -7.39
N GLU A 169 0.37 -0.93 -8.69
CA GLU A 169 1.71 -0.87 -9.22
C GLU A 169 1.71 -0.20 -10.61
N THR A 170 2.47 0.87 -10.75
CA THR A 170 2.72 1.53 -12.03
C THR A 170 4.13 2.07 -12.07
N GLU A 171 4.80 1.98 -13.20
CA GLU A 171 6.16 2.51 -13.35
C GLU A 171 6.15 4.02 -13.52
N ARG A 172 7.07 4.67 -12.83
CA ARG A 172 7.35 6.10 -12.97
C ARG A 172 8.86 6.33 -12.86
N PRO A 173 9.47 7.19 -13.68
CA PRO A 173 10.88 7.51 -13.56
C PRO A 173 11.22 7.98 -12.13
N CYS A 174 12.31 7.47 -11.57
CA CYS A 174 12.79 7.89 -10.25
C CYS A 174 13.30 9.33 -10.31
N TYR A 175 13.12 10.07 -9.21
CA TYR A 175 13.57 11.46 -9.10
C TYR A 175 15.06 11.61 -9.38
N GLU A 176 15.89 10.72 -8.83
CA GLU A 176 17.34 10.69 -9.01
C GLU A 176 17.74 10.47 -10.45
N ASP A 177 17.05 9.61 -11.22
CA ASP A 177 17.32 9.39 -12.64
C ASP A 177 17.01 10.65 -13.46
N ILE A 178 15.86 11.29 -13.19
CA ILE A 178 15.48 12.55 -13.84
C ILE A 178 16.49 13.66 -13.52
N MET A 179 16.90 13.78 -12.25
CA MET A 179 17.88 14.76 -11.80
C MET A 179 19.24 14.53 -12.45
N ALA A 180 19.72 13.28 -12.51
CA ALA A 180 20.98 12.92 -13.16
C ALA A 180 20.97 13.27 -14.66
N ASN A 181 19.85 13.01 -15.34
CA ASN A 181 19.67 13.37 -16.73
C ASN A 181 19.70 14.89 -16.94
N GLN A 182 18.99 15.67 -16.12
CA GLN A 182 19.01 17.13 -16.16
C GLN A 182 20.42 17.69 -15.95
N ILE A 183 21.17 17.15 -14.98
CA ILE A 183 22.56 17.55 -14.72
C ILE A 183 23.44 17.22 -15.92
N SER A 184 23.29 16.04 -16.51
CA SER A 184 24.05 15.63 -17.69
C SER A 184 23.77 16.54 -18.89
N GLU A 185 22.51 16.86 -19.16
CA GLU A 185 22.13 17.78 -20.22
C GLU A 185 22.66 19.20 -19.98
N ALA A 186 22.57 19.69 -18.73
CA ALA A 186 23.10 21.00 -18.37
C ALA A 186 24.61 21.09 -18.58
N LYS A 187 25.36 20.02 -18.19
CA LYS A 187 26.82 19.94 -18.43
C LYS A 187 27.15 19.92 -19.91
N ALA A 188 26.38 19.16 -20.71
CA ALA A 188 26.62 19.07 -22.17
C ALA A 188 26.38 20.41 -22.92
N LYS A 189 25.42 21.20 -22.43
CA LYS A 189 25.08 22.53 -22.96
C LYS A 189 25.93 23.66 -22.36
N SER A 190 26.69 23.38 -21.32
CA SER A 190 27.45 24.40 -20.59
C SER A 190 28.67 24.83 -21.38
N THR A 191 28.78 26.12 -21.61
CA THR A 191 30.01 26.81 -22.05
C THR A 191 30.75 27.42 -20.87
N ALA A 192 30.51 26.90 -19.66
CA ALA A 192 31.07 27.43 -18.43
C ALA A 192 32.60 27.24 -18.43
N ASP A 193 33.29 28.33 -18.21
CA ASP A 193 34.70 28.42 -17.98
C ASP A 193 34.94 28.85 -16.54
N LEU A 194 35.72 28.10 -15.79
CA LEU A 194 36.01 28.38 -14.40
C LEU A 194 36.68 29.78 -14.24
N ASP A 195 37.62 30.13 -15.12
CA ASP A 195 38.29 31.42 -15.12
C ASP A 195 37.28 32.56 -15.31
N ARG A 196 36.35 32.40 -16.23
CA ARG A 196 35.27 33.37 -16.46
C ARG A 196 34.33 33.46 -15.27
N LEU A 197 34.03 32.35 -14.62
CA LEU A 197 33.20 32.33 -13.40
C LEU A 197 33.89 33.04 -12.24
N LEU A 198 35.17 32.81 -12.04
CA LEU A 198 35.96 33.42 -10.96
C LEU A 198 36.19 34.93 -11.19
N ARG A 199 36.37 35.34 -12.42
CA ARG A 199 36.55 36.76 -12.77
C ARG A 199 35.25 37.56 -12.79
N GLY A 200 34.11 36.88 -13.00
CA GLY A 200 32.80 37.56 -13.11
C GLY A 200 32.60 38.30 -14.44
N LYS A 201 31.60 39.17 -14.49
CA LYS A 201 31.25 39.93 -15.70
C LYS A 201 32.01 41.27 -15.79
N GLU A 202 32.49 41.80 -14.68
CA GLU A 202 33.20 43.07 -14.61
C GLU A 202 34.70 42.85 -14.44
N VAL A 203 35.39 42.65 -15.55
CA VAL A 203 36.85 42.41 -15.58
C VAL A 203 37.51 43.57 -16.30
N TRP A 204 38.56 44.13 -15.71
CA TRP A 204 39.47 45.05 -16.37
C TRP A 204 40.88 44.43 -16.39
N VAL A 205 41.55 44.60 -17.50
CA VAL A 205 42.89 44.04 -17.73
C VAL A 205 43.88 45.18 -17.77
N ILE A 206 44.92 45.10 -16.93
CA ILE A 206 46.07 45.99 -17.02
C ILE A 206 46.92 45.52 -18.20
N LYS A 207 47.08 46.40 -19.18
CA LYS A 207 48.03 46.20 -20.27
C LYS A 207 49.35 46.77 -19.82
N GLU A 208 50.41 45.93 -19.88
CA GLU A 208 51.78 46.35 -19.71
C GLU A 208 52.22 47.23 -20.86
#